data_26b8a8beafb56614a74858718bee42a5
#
_entry.id   26b8a8beafb56614a74858718bee42a5
#
_cell.length_a   1.000
_cell.length_b   1.000
_cell.length_c   1.000
_cell.angle_alpha   90.00
_cell.angle_beta   90.00
_cell.angle_gamma   90.00
#
_symmetry.space_group_name_H-M   'P 1'
#
loop_
_entity.id
_entity.type
_entity.pdbx_description
1 polymer ?
#
loop_
_entity_poly.entity_id
_entity_poly.type
_entity_poly.pdbx_seq_one_letter_code
_entity_poly.pdbx_strand_id
1 'polypeptide(L)'
;MTNRLLGSLVFVLLLCAGFSSAQAKITLVLGLYPEEKPQNMIQAFRPSLNAVEAKMSSQLGEEVEIRIQMSSDYVTALNALVAGEVDFARLGPASYVMGKTQQPALELLVMENSHGSISFQGMIVVRDDSTFRDIADLKGGSFAFVSERSTLGRFFAQAYLAKAGIKATDLRDYAYVGDHEAVGLAVGSGRYDAGAMNRRIFDKLVSRGVRLRPIASFENVTRAWVARSALPANIADSLRAALLDLKDPALLESLGFDGFLPAEEAYFEATRRMIAEHVNDYAQYQPKAEGSLQ
;
A
#
# COMPACT_ATOMS: atom_id res chain seq x y z
N MET A 1 12.15 12.43 95.14
CA MET A 1 11.97 11.13 94.52
C MET A 1 11.01 11.31 93.40
N THR A 2 11.52 11.58 92.23
CA THR A 2 10.73 12.01 91.05
C THR A 2 11.06 11.12 89.87
N ASN A 3 10.05 10.31 89.46
CA ASN A 3 10.09 9.52 88.22
C ASN A 3 9.78 10.41 87.02
N ARG A 4 10.69 10.46 86.07
CA ARG A 4 10.45 11.05 84.78
C ARG A 4 10.16 9.94 83.75
N LEU A 5 8.93 9.89 83.31
CA LEU A 5 8.52 9.11 82.17
C LEU A 5 8.92 9.84 80.87
N LEU A 6 9.81 9.23 80.10
CA LEU A 6 10.09 9.66 78.69
C LEU A 6 9.06 8.96 77.73
N GLY A 7 8.19 9.76 77.17
CA GLY A 7 7.34 9.29 76.06
C GLY A 7 8.11 9.34 74.75
N SER A 8 8.32 8.17 74.15
CA SER A 8 8.86 8.05 72.79
C SER A 8 7.76 8.30 71.76
N LEU A 9 7.83 9.43 71.06
CA LEU A 9 6.97 9.74 69.94
C LEU A 9 7.55 9.05 68.67
N VAL A 10 6.89 7.96 68.23
CA VAL A 10 7.26 7.27 67.00
C VAL A 10 6.58 8.02 65.84
N PHE A 11 7.36 8.75 65.08
CA PHE A 11 6.90 9.43 63.85
C PHE A 11 6.95 8.45 62.68
N VAL A 12 5.78 7.88 62.34
CA VAL A 12 5.64 7.01 61.15
C VAL A 12 5.57 7.90 59.93
N LEU A 13 6.68 8.07 59.20
CA LEU A 13 6.69 8.66 57.85
C LEU A 13 6.10 7.64 56.90
N LEU A 14 4.85 7.82 56.49
CA LEU A 14 4.27 7.18 55.30
C LEU A 14 4.98 7.78 54.07
N LEU A 15 5.99 7.08 53.53
CA LEU A 15 6.48 7.29 52.20
C LEU A 15 5.38 6.85 51.23
N CYS A 16 4.57 7.80 50.75
CA CYS A 16 3.80 7.62 49.50
C CYS A 16 4.79 7.58 48.35
N ALA A 17 5.38 6.41 48.10
CA ALA A 17 6.07 6.15 46.85
C ALA A 17 4.99 6.24 45.75
N GLY A 18 4.90 7.42 45.12
CA GLY A 18 4.15 7.59 43.89
C GLY A 18 4.76 6.66 42.86
N PHE A 19 4.14 5.51 42.64
CA PHE A 19 4.41 4.71 41.45
C PHE A 19 3.97 5.57 40.25
N SER A 20 4.91 6.34 39.69
CA SER A 20 4.78 6.76 38.31
C SER A 20 4.71 5.48 37.49
N SER A 21 3.51 5.01 37.24
CA SER A 21 3.29 4.00 36.23
C SER A 21 3.87 4.57 34.94
N ALA A 22 5.04 4.11 34.55
CA ALA A 22 5.52 4.36 33.20
C ALA A 22 4.44 3.79 32.29
N GLN A 23 3.62 4.67 31.71
CA GLN A 23 2.54 4.27 30.81
C GLN A 23 3.21 3.55 29.66
N ALA A 24 2.91 2.27 29.50
CA ALA A 24 3.47 1.49 28.42
C ALA A 24 3.09 2.14 27.08
N LYS A 25 4.07 2.34 26.22
CA LYS A 25 3.86 2.92 24.89
C LYS A 25 3.82 1.81 23.87
N ILE A 26 2.72 1.70 23.16
CA ILE A 26 2.57 0.78 22.05
C ILE A 26 3.12 1.47 20.80
N THR A 27 4.17 0.90 20.21
CA THR A 27 4.72 1.38 18.95
C THR A 27 4.38 0.37 17.86
N LEU A 28 3.68 0.83 16.82
CA LEU A 28 3.36 0.05 15.63
C LEU A 28 4.12 0.59 14.42
N VAL A 29 4.46 -0.28 13.48
CA VAL A 29 5.12 0.09 12.24
C VAL A 29 4.19 -0.19 11.06
N LEU A 30 3.81 0.87 10.33
CA LEU A 30 3.11 0.79 9.05
C LEU A 30 4.10 0.64 7.90
N GLY A 31 4.04 -0.47 7.19
CA GLY A 31 4.78 -0.69 5.94
C GLY A 31 4.07 -0.07 4.74
N LEU A 32 4.79 0.77 4.00
CA LEU A 32 4.35 1.34 2.72
C LEU A 32 5.38 1.05 1.62
N TYR A 33 4.92 0.97 0.38
CA TYR A 33 5.78 0.97 -0.82
C TYR A 33 5.42 2.18 -1.70
N PRO A 34 6.37 2.68 -2.52
CA PRO A 34 6.16 3.90 -3.27
C PRO A 34 5.15 3.71 -4.42
N GLU A 35 4.18 4.61 -4.51
CA GLU A 35 3.32 4.82 -5.68
C GLU A 35 3.68 6.13 -6.37
N GLU A 36 4.35 6.98 -5.64
CA GLU A 36 4.93 8.27 -6.00
C GLU A 36 6.12 8.57 -5.06
N LYS A 37 6.63 9.79 -5.06
CA LYS A 37 7.76 10.19 -4.20
C LYS A 37 7.48 9.86 -2.72
N PRO A 38 8.37 9.13 -2.02
CA PRO A 38 8.16 8.67 -0.65
C PRO A 38 7.79 9.80 0.33
N GLN A 39 8.43 10.97 0.21
CA GLN A 39 8.15 12.11 1.08
C GLN A 39 6.70 12.60 0.97
N ASN A 40 6.13 12.62 -0.24
CA ASN A 40 4.75 13.02 -0.46
C ASN A 40 3.79 12.04 0.23
N MET A 41 4.07 10.74 0.13
CA MET A 41 3.26 9.70 0.78
C MET A 41 3.32 9.84 2.30
N ILE A 42 4.50 10.01 2.90
CA ILE A 42 4.64 10.18 4.35
C ILE A 42 3.83 11.39 4.83
N GLN A 43 3.94 12.53 4.13
CA GLN A 43 3.19 13.74 4.46
C GLN A 43 1.67 13.55 4.32
N ALA A 44 1.22 12.82 3.31
CA ALA A 44 -0.19 12.54 3.08
C ALA A 44 -0.80 11.64 4.18
N PHE A 45 -0.05 10.60 4.61
CA PHE A 45 -0.55 9.64 5.60
C PHE A 45 -0.50 10.16 7.03
N ARG A 46 0.45 11.04 7.39
CA ARG A 46 0.71 11.43 8.78
C ARG A 46 -0.51 11.99 9.52
N PRO A 47 -1.31 12.95 8.96
CA PRO A 47 -2.48 13.49 9.66
C PRO A 47 -3.51 12.41 10.03
N SER A 48 -3.82 11.52 9.10
CA SER A 48 -4.76 10.41 9.31
C SER A 48 -4.25 9.41 10.35
N LEU A 49 -2.95 9.09 10.33
CA LEU A 49 -2.35 8.20 11.32
C LEU A 49 -2.35 8.82 12.73
N ASN A 50 -2.15 10.12 12.87
CA ASN A 50 -2.27 10.81 14.16
C ASN A 50 -3.69 10.66 14.75
N ALA A 51 -4.73 10.72 13.92
CA ALA A 51 -6.11 10.49 14.37
C ALA A 51 -6.34 9.03 14.79
N VAL A 52 -5.78 8.08 14.04
CA VAL A 52 -5.82 6.64 14.38
C VAL A 52 -5.09 6.38 15.70
N GLU A 53 -3.90 6.94 15.90
CA GLU A 53 -3.12 6.87 17.16
C GLU A 53 -3.92 7.37 18.36
N ALA A 54 -4.54 8.54 18.23
CA ALA A 54 -5.37 9.13 19.28
C ALA A 54 -6.57 8.25 19.63
N LYS A 55 -7.24 7.69 18.62
CA LYS A 55 -8.39 6.79 18.80
C LYS A 55 -7.96 5.48 19.49
N MET A 56 -6.90 4.85 19.01
CA MET A 56 -6.34 3.63 19.61
C MET A 56 -5.89 3.87 21.05
N SER A 57 -5.20 4.98 21.32
CA SER A 57 -4.76 5.33 22.67
C SER A 57 -5.94 5.44 23.64
N SER A 58 -7.06 6.05 23.19
CA SER A 58 -8.28 6.13 23.97
C SER A 58 -8.93 4.76 24.21
N GLN A 59 -8.87 3.85 23.25
CA GLN A 59 -9.45 2.51 23.34
C GLN A 59 -8.66 1.58 24.24
N LEU A 60 -7.32 1.67 24.16
CA LEU A 60 -6.40 0.77 24.84
C LEU A 60 -5.97 1.28 26.22
N GLY A 61 -6.16 2.57 26.52
CA GLY A 61 -5.72 3.18 27.77
C GLY A 61 -4.19 3.37 27.84
N GLU A 62 -3.48 3.22 26.72
CA GLU A 62 -2.04 3.34 26.58
C GLU A 62 -1.70 4.27 25.41
N GLU A 63 -0.55 4.97 25.47
CA GLU A 63 -0.08 5.78 24.35
C GLU A 63 0.23 4.88 23.14
N VAL A 64 -0.34 5.20 21.97
CA VAL A 64 -0.05 4.52 20.70
C VAL A 64 0.70 5.44 19.76
N GLU A 65 1.80 4.96 19.18
CA GLU A 65 2.57 5.62 18.12
C GLU A 65 2.62 4.71 16.90
N ILE A 66 2.34 5.25 15.71
CA ILE A 66 2.47 4.53 14.43
C ILE A 66 3.62 5.16 13.64
N ARG A 67 4.68 4.39 13.41
CA ARG A 67 5.81 4.78 12.57
C ARG A 67 5.59 4.31 11.16
N ILE A 68 6.00 5.13 10.17
CA ILE A 68 5.95 4.74 8.76
C ILE A 68 7.32 4.20 8.36
N GLN A 69 7.34 2.99 7.81
CA GLN A 69 8.49 2.41 7.15
C GLN A 69 8.23 2.37 5.64
N MET A 70 9.00 3.16 4.86
CA MET A 70 8.95 3.11 3.41
C MET A 70 9.90 2.04 2.90
N SER A 71 9.38 1.07 2.19
CA SER A 71 10.17 0.08 1.47
C SER A 71 10.63 0.62 0.11
N SER A 72 11.70 0.05 -0.46
CA SER A 72 12.18 0.44 -1.80
C SER A 72 11.19 0.08 -2.91
N ASP A 73 10.46 -1.00 -2.72
CA ASP A 73 9.59 -1.59 -3.74
C ASP A 73 8.51 -2.50 -3.11
N TYR A 74 7.62 -3.01 -3.97
CA TYR A 74 6.50 -3.90 -3.59
C TYR A 74 6.96 -5.24 -2.99
N VAL A 75 8.09 -5.78 -3.46
CA VAL A 75 8.61 -7.08 -3.00
C VAL A 75 9.16 -6.93 -1.58
N THR A 76 9.98 -5.91 -1.37
CA THR A 76 10.56 -5.58 -0.07
C THR A 76 9.48 -5.30 0.97
N ALA A 77 8.44 -4.52 0.60
CA ALA A 77 7.33 -4.23 1.51
C ALA A 77 6.55 -5.48 1.93
N LEU A 78 6.24 -6.36 0.97
CA LEU A 78 5.55 -7.61 1.29
C LEU A 78 6.40 -8.53 2.17
N ASN A 79 7.68 -8.65 1.86
CA ASN A 79 8.59 -9.49 2.63
C ASN A 79 8.73 -8.97 4.07
N ALA A 80 8.80 -7.65 4.28
CA ALA A 80 8.84 -7.04 5.61
C ALA A 80 7.60 -7.40 6.46
N LEU A 81 6.40 -7.39 5.85
CA LEU A 81 5.18 -7.81 6.55
C LEU A 81 5.19 -9.30 6.87
N VAL A 82 5.57 -10.16 5.91
CA VAL A 82 5.63 -11.61 6.09
C VAL A 82 6.66 -12.00 7.15
N ALA A 83 7.80 -11.31 7.19
CA ALA A 83 8.84 -11.50 8.20
C ALA A 83 8.48 -10.92 9.58
N GLY A 84 7.44 -10.08 9.67
CA GLY A 84 7.06 -9.42 10.91
C GLY A 84 7.91 -8.20 11.27
N GLU A 85 8.66 -7.65 10.32
CA GLU A 85 9.47 -6.42 10.48
C GLU A 85 8.59 -5.17 10.53
N VAL A 86 7.38 -5.23 9.98
CA VAL A 86 6.32 -4.24 10.14
C VAL A 86 5.08 -4.88 10.75
N ASP A 87 4.30 -4.12 11.52
CA ASP A 87 3.13 -4.64 12.22
C ASP A 87 1.92 -4.75 11.32
N PHE A 88 1.79 -3.83 10.40
CA PHE A 88 0.75 -3.85 9.37
C PHE A 88 1.25 -3.11 8.12
N ALA A 89 0.61 -3.40 6.99
CA ALA A 89 1.00 -2.80 5.71
C ALA A 89 -0.20 -2.49 4.82
N ARG A 90 -0.04 -1.49 3.95
CA ARG A 90 -0.97 -1.14 2.89
C ARG A 90 -0.55 -1.86 1.61
N LEU A 91 -1.33 -2.86 1.19
CA LEU A 91 -0.98 -3.74 0.09
C LEU A 91 -1.97 -3.61 -1.08
N GLY A 92 -1.45 -3.65 -2.30
CA GLY A 92 -2.28 -3.91 -3.48
C GLY A 92 -2.82 -5.34 -3.47
N PRO A 93 -3.94 -5.62 -4.15
CA PRO A 93 -4.60 -6.92 -4.13
C PRO A 93 -3.68 -8.10 -4.51
N ALA A 94 -2.82 -7.95 -5.52
CA ALA A 94 -1.87 -9.01 -5.88
C ALA A 94 -0.84 -9.27 -4.78
N SER A 95 -0.29 -8.21 -4.18
CA SER A 95 0.64 -8.34 -3.05
C SER A 95 -0.03 -9.02 -1.86
N TYR A 96 -1.30 -8.68 -1.56
CA TYR A 96 -2.06 -9.36 -0.52
C TYR A 96 -2.24 -10.85 -0.81
N VAL A 97 -2.72 -11.21 -2.00
CA VAL A 97 -2.91 -12.62 -2.42
C VAL A 97 -1.61 -13.41 -2.31
N MET A 98 -0.50 -12.84 -2.79
CA MET A 98 0.82 -13.47 -2.70
C MET A 98 1.31 -13.57 -1.25
N GLY A 99 1.05 -12.57 -0.43
CA GLY A 99 1.35 -12.60 1.00
C GLY A 99 0.60 -13.70 1.74
N LYS A 100 -0.70 -13.85 1.48
CA LYS A 100 -1.53 -14.94 2.04
C LYS A 100 -1.04 -16.32 1.60
N THR A 101 -0.47 -16.45 0.42
CA THR A 101 0.14 -17.72 -0.03
C THR A 101 1.42 -18.04 0.76
N GLN A 102 2.24 -17.02 1.09
CA GLN A 102 3.48 -17.19 1.86
C GLN A 102 3.21 -17.34 3.36
N GLN A 103 2.28 -16.56 3.89
CA GLN A 103 1.89 -16.53 5.30
C GLN A 103 0.35 -16.51 5.41
N PRO A 104 -0.30 -17.68 5.47
CA PRO A 104 -1.77 -17.78 5.53
C PRO A 104 -2.41 -17.09 6.73
N ALA A 105 -1.65 -16.90 7.82
CA ALA A 105 -2.12 -16.26 9.04
C ALA A 105 -2.03 -14.73 9.03
N LEU A 106 -1.64 -14.08 7.92
CA LEU A 106 -1.79 -12.63 7.77
C LEU A 106 -3.26 -12.24 7.95
N GLU A 107 -3.51 -11.16 8.68
CA GLU A 107 -4.87 -10.74 9.02
C GLU A 107 -5.32 -9.56 8.16
N LEU A 108 -6.43 -9.73 7.45
CA LEU A 108 -7.06 -8.67 6.67
C LEU A 108 -7.81 -7.71 7.62
N LEU A 109 -7.38 -6.45 7.71
CA LEU A 109 -7.97 -5.45 8.60
C LEU A 109 -9.14 -4.72 7.95
N VAL A 110 -8.86 -3.95 6.90
CA VAL A 110 -9.83 -3.10 6.20
C VAL A 110 -9.46 -2.96 4.73
N MET A 111 -10.44 -2.49 3.91
CA MET A 111 -10.24 -2.06 2.53
C MET A 111 -10.36 -0.54 2.43
N GLU A 112 -9.62 0.08 1.52
CA GLU A 112 -9.81 1.50 1.19
C GLU A 112 -11.16 1.72 0.50
N ASN A 113 -11.86 2.78 0.91
CA ASN A 113 -13.10 3.22 0.29
C ASN A 113 -12.78 4.19 -0.85
N SER A 114 -13.27 3.91 -2.05
CA SER A 114 -13.17 4.79 -3.21
C SER A 114 -14.59 5.14 -3.68
N HIS A 115 -15.08 6.31 -3.30
CA HIS A 115 -16.42 6.81 -3.65
C HIS A 115 -17.57 5.84 -3.28
N GLY A 116 -17.52 5.30 -2.06
CA GLY A 116 -18.50 4.34 -1.57
C GLY A 116 -18.28 2.90 -2.06
N SER A 117 -17.18 2.62 -2.76
CA SER A 117 -16.86 1.32 -3.36
C SER A 117 -15.47 0.83 -2.92
N ILE A 118 -15.31 -0.49 -2.97
CA ILE A 118 -14.00 -1.15 -2.87
C ILE A 118 -13.32 -1.31 -4.24
N SER A 119 -13.74 -0.55 -5.26
CA SER A 119 -13.23 -0.63 -6.63
C SER A 119 -12.50 0.65 -7.01
N PHE A 120 -11.45 0.53 -7.79
CA PHE A 120 -10.75 1.65 -8.43
C PHE A 120 -10.23 1.27 -9.82
N GLN A 121 -9.98 2.28 -10.66
CA GLN A 121 -9.64 2.04 -12.05
C GLN A 121 -8.12 1.97 -12.28
N GLY A 122 -7.73 0.98 -13.09
CA GLY A 122 -6.46 0.94 -13.80
C GLY A 122 -6.65 1.29 -15.27
N MET A 123 -5.55 1.66 -15.91
CA MET A 123 -5.55 2.09 -17.30
C MET A 123 -4.31 1.58 -18.02
N ILE A 124 -4.48 1.25 -19.30
CA ILE A 124 -3.36 1.21 -20.25
C ILE A 124 -3.34 2.55 -20.95
N VAL A 125 -2.22 3.23 -20.89
CA VAL A 125 -2.03 4.59 -21.41
C VAL A 125 -0.97 4.62 -22.50
N VAL A 126 -1.12 5.55 -23.40
CA VAL A 126 -0.16 5.92 -24.43
C VAL A 126 0.04 7.45 -24.42
N ARG A 127 1.04 7.95 -25.11
CA ARG A 127 1.18 9.40 -25.31
C ARG A 127 -0.02 9.91 -26.11
N ASP A 128 -0.48 11.13 -25.87
CA ASP A 128 -1.69 11.71 -26.45
C ASP A 128 -1.66 11.79 -27.98
N ASP A 129 -0.49 12.00 -28.58
CA ASP A 129 -0.26 12.04 -30.03
C ASP A 129 0.07 10.66 -30.65
N SER A 130 0.07 9.59 -29.85
CA SER A 130 0.32 8.22 -30.34
C SER A 130 -0.69 7.79 -31.39
N THR A 131 -0.25 6.96 -32.33
CA THR A 131 -1.11 6.31 -33.33
C THR A 131 -1.86 5.09 -32.78
N PHE A 132 -1.42 4.50 -31.67
CA PHE A 132 -2.08 3.37 -31.04
C PHE A 132 -3.47 3.78 -30.52
N ARG A 133 -4.54 3.07 -30.90
CA ARG A 133 -5.91 3.38 -30.54
C ARG A 133 -6.52 2.36 -29.57
N ASP A 134 -6.07 1.11 -29.65
CA ASP A 134 -6.50 0.02 -28.79
C ASP A 134 -5.29 -0.86 -28.37
N ILE A 135 -5.58 -1.91 -27.59
CA ILE A 135 -4.54 -2.80 -27.10
C ILE A 135 -3.90 -3.62 -28.22
N ALA A 136 -4.65 -3.99 -29.26
CA ALA A 136 -4.13 -4.82 -30.36
C ALA A 136 -3.03 -4.07 -31.16
N ASP A 137 -3.10 -2.75 -31.22
CA ASP A 137 -2.08 -1.91 -31.88
C ASP A 137 -0.71 -1.98 -31.18
N LEU A 138 -0.65 -2.41 -29.90
CA LEU A 138 0.59 -2.47 -29.13
C LEU A 138 1.55 -3.59 -29.58
N LYS A 139 1.14 -4.44 -30.51
CA LYS A 139 2.03 -5.48 -31.06
C LYS A 139 3.23 -4.83 -31.74
N GLY A 140 4.44 -5.26 -31.34
CA GLY A 140 5.70 -4.65 -31.79
C GLY A 140 6.07 -3.34 -31.07
N GLY A 141 5.24 -2.82 -30.18
CA GLY A 141 5.51 -1.67 -29.33
C GLY A 141 6.27 -2.02 -28.07
N SER A 142 6.70 -0.99 -27.32
CA SER A 142 7.34 -1.14 -26.00
C SER A 142 6.36 -0.82 -24.89
N PHE A 143 6.50 -1.50 -23.71
CA PHE A 143 5.55 -1.41 -22.62
C PHE A 143 6.22 -1.19 -21.25
N ALA A 144 5.77 -0.19 -20.50
CA ALA A 144 6.20 0.06 -19.13
C ALA A 144 5.22 -0.57 -18.13
N PHE A 145 5.67 -1.55 -17.37
CA PHE A 145 5.00 -2.11 -16.21
C PHE A 145 5.47 -1.40 -14.92
N VAL A 146 4.66 -1.43 -13.87
CA VAL A 146 5.03 -0.84 -12.57
C VAL A 146 6.08 -1.69 -11.87
N SER A 147 5.69 -2.83 -11.34
CA SER A 147 6.56 -3.78 -10.65
C SER A 147 6.02 -5.19 -10.81
N GLU A 148 6.85 -6.18 -10.50
CA GLU A 148 6.49 -7.59 -10.56
C GLU A 148 5.32 -8.00 -9.63
N ARG A 149 4.99 -7.19 -8.65
CA ARG A 149 3.92 -7.42 -7.68
C ARG A 149 2.73 -6.47 -7.83
N SER A 150 2.77 -5.58 -8.83
CA SER A 150 1.69 -4.63 -9.05
C SER A 150 0.45 -5.29 -9.67
N THR A 151 -0.70 -5.17 -9.00
CA THR A 151 -1.96 -5.69 -9.52
C THR A 151 -2.33 -5.04 -10.84
N LEU A 152 -2.46 -3.71 -10.87
CA LEU A 152 -2.85 -2.97 -12.09
C LEU A 152 -1.70 -2.86 -13.08
N GLY A 153 -0.52 -2.49 -12.57
CA GLY A 153 0.64 -2.18 -13.40
C GLY A 153 1.35 -3.40 -13.96
N ARG A 154 0.94 -4.63 -13.58
CA ARG A 154 1.42 -5.88 -14.17
C ARG A 154 0.29 -6.84 -14.48
N PHE A 155 -0.33 -7.47 -13.48
CA PHE A 155 -1.19 -8.64 -13.70
C PHE A 155 -2.40 -8.33 -14.59
N PHE A 156 -3.12 -7.22 -14.32
CA PHE A 156 -4.24 -6.83 -15.17
C PHE A 156 -3.75 -6.39 -16.55
N ALA A 157 -2.69 -5.60 -16.64
CA ALA A 157 -2.13 -5.19 -17.91
C ALA A 157 -1.72 -6.38 -18.78
N GLN A 158 -1.02 -7.37 -18.19
CA GLN A 158 -0.62 -8.60 -18.89
C GLN A 158 -1.84 -9.42 -19.33
N ALA A 159 -2.86 -9.54 -18.48
CA ALA A 159 -4.11 -10.22 -18.85
C ALA A 159 -4.81 -9.54 -20.04
N TYR A 160 -4.83 -8.21 -20.06
CA TYR A 160 -5.41 -7.45 -21.18
C TYR A 160 -4.58 -7.59 -22.46
N LEU A 161 -3.26 -7.57 -22.38
CA LEU A 161 -2.38 -7.85 -23.51
C LEU A 161 -2.59 -9.28 -24.03
N ALA A 162 -2.61 -10.28 -23.14
CA ALA A 162 -2.84 -11.67 -23.49
C ALA A 162 -4.21 -11.89 -24.15
N LYS A 163 -5.27 -11.24 -23.64
CA LYS A 163 -6.61 -11.26 -24.24
C LYS A 163 -6.64 -10.69 -25.66
N ALA A 164 -5.78 -9.71 -25.95
CA ALA A 164 -5.59 -9.15 -27.29
C ALA A 164 -4.61 -9.99 -28.15
N GLY A 165 -4.16 -11.14 -27.66
CA GLY A 165 -3.23 -12.04 -28.37
C GLY A 165 -1.78 -11.57 -28.35
N ILE A 166 -1.41 -10.64 -27.46
CA ILE A 166 -0.05 -10.10 -27.36
C ILE A 166 0.69 -10.83 -26.22
N LYS A 167 1.73 -11.57 -26.57
CA LYS A 167 2.68 -12.21 -25.65
C LYS A 167 3.87 -11.29 -25.39
N ALA A 168 4.69 -11.62 -24.38
CA ALA A 168 5.92 -10.89 -24.11
C ALA A 168 6.85 -10.79 -25.34
N THR A 169 6.93 -11.87 -26.12
CA THR A 169 7.71 -11.94 -27.37
C THR A 169 7.16 -11.08 -28.52
N ASP A 170 5.91 -10.68 -28.45
CA ASP A 170 5.28 -9.80 -29.43
C ASP A 170 5.55 -8.30 -29.17
N LEU A 171 6.08 -7.97 -27.97
CA LEU A 171 6.55 -6.64 -27.65
C LEU A 171 7.99 -6.45 -28.11
N ARG A 172 8.33 -5.28 -28.63
CA ARG A 172 9.70 -4.90 -28.98
C ARG A 172 10.60 -4.86 -27.73
N ASP A 173 10.06 -4.34 -26.64
CA ASP A 173 10.73 -4.21 -25.36
C ASP A 173 9.71 -4.00 -24.24
N TYR A 174 10.05 -4.37 -23.01
CA TYR A 174 9.29 -3.99 -21.83
C TYR A 174 10.17 -3.94 -20.57
N ALA A 175 9.78 -3.13 -19.59
CA ALA A 175 10.47 -3.08 -18.31
C ALA A 175 9.51 -2.83 -17.15
N TYR A 176 9.97 -3.20 -15.96
CA TYR A 176 9.38 -2.79 -14.69
C TYR A 176 10.10 -1.51 -14.23
N VAL A 177 9.37 -0.38 -14.20
CA VAL A 177 9.96 0.95 -13.96
C VAL A 177 9.79 1.46 -12.52
N GLY A 178 9.20 0.63 -11.64
CA GLY A 178 9.13 0.84 -10.21
C GLY A 178 7.75 1.25 -9.70
N ASP A 179 7.21 2.39 -10.13
CA ASP A 179 5.95 2.94 -9.65
C ASP A 179 5.07 3.52 -10.76
N HIS A 180 3.84 3.91 -10.40
CA HIS A 180 2.86 4.43 -11.37
C HIS A 180 3.25 5.81 -11.93
N GLU A 181 3.92 6.66 -11.16
CA GLU A 181 4.39 7.97 -11.63
C GLU A 181 5.51 7.79 -12.67
N ALA A 182 6.43 6.86 -12.41
CA ALA A 182 7.51 6.50 -13.33
C ALA A 182 6.96 5.95 -14.65
N VAL A 183 5.92 5.12 -14.64
CA VAL A 183 5.24 4.65 -15.85
C VAL A 183 4.70 5.83 -16.67
N GLY A 184 3.93 6.71 -16.05
CA GLY A 184 3.33 7.84 -16.75
C GLY A 184 4.37 8.79 -17.34
N LEU A 185 5.46 9.06 -16.61
CA LEU A 185 6.56 9.89 -17.11
C LEU A 185 7.32 9.21 -18.27
N ALA A 186 7.55 7.91 -18.18
CA ALA A 186 8.23 7.14 -19.23
C ALA A 186 7.43 7.11 -20.53
N VAL A 187 6.10 6.94 -20.44
CA VAL A 187 5.20 6.99 -21.62
C VAL A 187 5.07 8.42 -22.14
N GLY A 188 4.86 9.41 -21.26
CA GLY A 188 4.70 10.80 -21.64
C GLY A 188 5.95 11.39 -22.33
N SER A 189 7.14 10.94 -21.95
CA SER A 189 8.40 11.30 -22.60
C SER A 189 8.68 10.54 -23.91
N GLY A 190 7.91 9.48 -24.21
CA GLY A 190 8.13 8.61 -25.37
C GLY A 190 9.22 7.56 -25.18
N ARG A 191 9.71 7.33 -23.95
CA ARG A 191 10.66 6.25 -23.64
C ARG A 191 10.02 4.88 -23.86
N TYR A 192 8.71 4.74 -23.55
CA TYR A 192 7.90 3.59 -23.85
C TYR A 192 6.65 4.02 -24.64
N ASP A 193 6.18 3.16 -25.52
CA ASP A 193 5.02 3.43 -26.35
C ASP A 193 3.72 3.38 -25.55
N ALA A 194 3.64 2.47 -24.58
CA ALA A 194 2.50 2.31 -23.69
C ALA A 194 2.93 1.92 -22.27
N GLY A 195 1.98 1.98 -21.34
CA GLY A 195 2.22 1.51 -19.97
C GLY A 195 0.92 1.38 -19.19
N ALA A 196 0.99 0.71 -18.03
CA ALA A 196 -0.18 0.52 -17.18
C ALA A 196 -0.03 1.25 -15.85
N MET A 197 -1.08 2.01 -15.47
CA MET A 197 -1.07 2.80 -14.25
C MET A 197 -2.45 2.94 -13.62
N ASN A 198 -2.53 3.44 -12.39
CA ASN A 198 -3.80 3.74 -11.76
C ASN A 198 -4.36 5.10 -12.21
N ARG A 199 -5.69 5.24 -12.17
CA ARG A 199 -6.42 6.43 -12.58
C ARG A 199 -5.98 7.68 -11.82
N ARG A 200 -5.80 7.62 -10.52
CA ARG A 200 -5.43 8.75 -9.67
C ARG A 200 -4.10 9.38 -10.12
N ILE A 201 -3.08 8.56 -10.36
CA ILE A 201 -1.77 9.06 -10.83
C ILE A 201 -1.85 9.56 -12.27
N PHE A 202 -2.65 8.91 -13.12
CA PHE A 202 -2.91 9.40 -14.47
C PHE A 202 -3.50 10.82 -14.43
N ASP A 203 -4.59 11.06 -13.69
CA ASP A 203 -5.23 12.37 -13.58
C ASP A 203 -4.26 13.43 -13.01
N LYS A 204 -3.46 13.07 -11.99
CA LYS A 204 -2.42 13.93 -11.42
C LYS A 204 -1.35 14.32 -12.45
N LEU A 205 -0.88 13.40 -13.27
CA LEU A 205 0.14 13.68 -14.28
C LEU A 205 -0.42 14.52 -15.44
N VAL A 206 -1.63 14.21 -15.91
CA VAL A 206 -2.29 14.99 -16.97
C VAL A 206 -2.54 16.43 -16.49
N SER A 207 -2.98 16.64 -15.25
CA SER A 207 -3.14 18.00 -14.68
C SER A 207 -1.84 18.79 -14.58
N ARG A 208 -0.69 18.10 -14.59
CA ARG A 208 0.65 18.69 -14.63
C ARG A 208 1.23 18.84 -16.05
N GLY A 209 0.42 18.57 -17.07
CA GLY A 209 0.78 18.72 -18.47
C GLY A 209 1.53 17.53 -19.08
N VAL A 210 1.58 16.37 -18.40
CA VAL A 210 2.13 15.16 -19.02
C VAL A 210 1.17 14.67 -20.08
N ARG A 211 1.67 14.45 -21.28
CA ARG A 211 0.90 14.14 -22.49
C ARG A 211 0.52 12.66 -22.52
N LEU A 212 -0.63 12.31 -21.93
CA LEU A 212 -1.12 10.94 -21.82
C LEU A 212 -2.61 10.87 -22.21
N ARG A 213 -3.00 9.74 -22.78
CA ARG A 213 -4.40 9.33 -22.93
C ARG A 213 -4.57 7.83 -22.70
N PRO A 214 -5.73 7.38 -22.19
CA PRO A 214 -6.00 5.96 -22.05
C PRO A 214 -6.41 5.35 -23.42
N ILE A 215 -6.05 4.07 -23.61
CA ILE A 215 -6.56 3.21 -24.68
C ILE A 215 -7.36 2.04 -24.13
N ALA A 216 -7.25 1.74 -22.84
CA ALA A 216 -8.11 0.80 -22.12
C ALA A 216 -8.23 1.19 -20.65
N SER A 217 -9.36 0.80 -20.05
CA SER A 217 -9.60 0.93 -18.61
C SER A 217 -10.13 -0.38 -18.06
N PHE A 218 -9.82 -0.66 -16.81
CA PHE A 218 -10.27 -1.85 -16.09
C PHE A 218 -10.45 -1.55 -14.61
N GLU A 219 -11.38 -2.26 -13.99
CA GLU A 219 -11.62 -2.15 -12.56
C GLU A 219 -10.82 -3.18 -11.76
N ASN A 220 -10.46 -2.81 -10.56
CA ASN A 220 -9.82 -3.66 -9.59
C ASN A 220 -10.31 -3.30 -8.19
N VAL A 221 -10.21 -4.24 -7.24
CA VAL A 221 -10.49 -3.93 -5.85
C VAL A 221 -9.42 -2.99 -5.28
N THR A 222 -9.82 -2.17 -4.33
CA THR A 222 -8.95 -1.21 -3.64
C THR A 222 -7.87 -1.93 -2.82
N ARG A 223 -7.02 -1.18 -2.17
CA ARG A 223 -5.94 -1.74 -1.36
C ARG A 223 -6.46 -2.29 -0.05
N ALA A 224 -5.84 -3.39 0.36
CA ALA A 224 -6.01 -3.99 1.67
C ALA A 224 -5.03 -3.40 2.68
N TRP A 225 -5.49 -3.16 3.89
CA TRP A 225 -4.63 -2.96 5.05
C TRP A 225 -4.57 -4.26 5.83
N VAL A 226 -3.38 -4.77 6.05
CA VAL A 226 -3.12 -6.16 6.47
C VAL A 226 -2.16 -6.17 7.63
N ALA A 227 -2.51 -6.87 8.71
CA ALA A 227 -1.64 -7.06 9.85
C ALA A 227 -0.79 -8.34 9.71
N ARG A 228 0.41 -8.33 10.33
CA ARG A 228 1.23 -9.52 10.48
C ARG A 228 0.53 -10.56 11.37
N SER A 229 0.85 -11.81 11.17
CA SER A 229 0.20 -12.95 11.86
C SER A 229 0.35 -12.95 13.40
N ALA A 230 1.37 -12.30 13.93
CA ALA A 230 1.66 -12.26 15.36
C ALA A 230 1.28 -10.92 16.02
N LEU A 231 0.48 -10.05 15.34
CA LEU A 231 -0.03 -8.85 15.98
C LEU A 231 -1.07 -9.27 17.05
N PRO A 232 -0.98 -8.80 18.32
CA PRO A 232 -1.97 -9.15 19.34
C PRO A 232 -3.39 -8.77 18.92
N ALA A 233 -4.36 -9.66 19.15
CA ALA A 233 -5.72 -9.50 18.66
C ALA A 233 -6.40 -8.20 19.15
N ASN A 234 -6.16 -7.79 20.41
CA ASN A 234 -6.69 -6.53 20.94
C ASN A 234 -6.12 -5.31 20.22
N ILE A 235 -4.87 -5.37 19.77
CA ILE A 235 -4.24 -4.30 18.98
C ILE A 235 -4.79 -4.30 17.56
N ALA A 236 -4.93 -5.47 16.92
CA ALA A 236 -5.49 -5.59 15.58
C ALA A 236 -6.96 -5.11 15.54
N ASP A 237 -7.76 -5.47 16.55
CA ASP A 237 -9.16 -5.04 16.64
C ASP A 237 -9.28 -3.54 16.90
N SER A 238 -8.45 -2.97 17.78
CA SER A 238 -8.41 -1.53 18.02
C SER A 238 -7.99 -0.76 16.76
N LEU A 239 -6.97 -1.24 16.05
CA LEU A 239 -6.51 -0.65 14.78
C LEU A 239 -7.61 -0.70 13.72
N ARG A 240 -8.26 -1.87 13.54
CA ARG A 240 -9.39 -2.04 12.62
C ARG A 240 -10.53 -1.07 12.94
N ALA A 241 -10.91 -0.98 14.20
CA ALA A 241 -11.98 -0.09 14.65
C ALA A 241 -11.61 1.39 14.42
N ALA A 242 -10.38 1.79 14.72
CA ALA A 242 -9.91 3.16 14.53
C ALA A 242 -9.88 3.55 13.04
N LEU A 243 -9.44 2.64 12.16
CA LEU A 243 -9.45 2.86 10.70
C LEU A 243 -10.88 2.98 10.17
N LEU A 244 -11.81 2.10 10.56
CA LEU A 244 -13.21 2.15 10.13
C LEU A 244 -13.95 3.41 10.63
N ASP A 245 -13.51 3.99 11.73
CA ASP A 245 -14.07 5.22 12.31
C ASP A 245 -13.48 6.50 11.72
N LEU A 246 -12.41 6.41 10.94
CA LEU A 246 -11.77 7.54 10.28
C LEU A 246 -12.62 8.03 9.11
N LYS A 247 -13.38 9.12 9.32
CA LYS A 247 -14.35 9.67 8.36
C LYS A 247 -14.18 11.17 8.10
N ASP A 248 -13.21 11.82 8.74
CA ASP A 248 -12.97 13.25 8.54
C ASP A 248 -12.44 13.51 7.12
N PRO A 249 -13.21 14.21 6.25
CA PRO A 249 -12.78 14.46 4.88
C PRO A 249 -11.46 15.22 4.77
N ALA A 250 -11.16 16.12 5.72
CA ALA A 250 -9.93 16.90 5.73
C ALA A 250 -8.68 16.02 5.94
N LEU A 251 -8.83 14.91 6.69
CA LEU A 251 -7.77 13.94 6.91
C LEU A 251 -7.61 12.96 5.73
N LEU A 252 -8.69 12.70 5.01
CA LEU A 252 -8.75 11.69 3.93
C LEU A 252 -8.40 12.28 2.55
N GLU A 253 -8.62 13.58 2.33
CA GLU A 253 -8.39 14.24 1.05
C GLU A 253 -6.97 14.01 0.52
N SER A 254 -5.97 14.13 1.39
CA SER A 254 -4.56 13.92 1.02
C SER A 254 -4.22 12.47 0.67
N LEU A 255 -5.01 11.50 1.15
CA LEU A 255 -4.82 10.08 0.89
C LEU A 255 -5.36 9.65 -0.49
N GLY A 256 -6.31 10.41 -1.05
CA GLY A 256 -6.95 10.14 -2.33
C GLY A 256 -7.92 8.95 -2.29
N PHE A 257 -8.53 8.71 -1.11
CA PHE A 257 -9.65 7.78 -0.90
C PHE A 257 -10.52 8.28 0.28
N ASP A 258 -11.76 7.79 0.41
CA ASP A 258 -12.78 8.39 1.27
C ASP A 258 -12.96 7.66 2.61
N GLY A 259 -11.92 7.02 3.12
CA GLY A 259 -11.92 6.26 4.36
C GLY A 259 -11.80 4.76 4.14
N PHE A 260 -12.38 3.98 5.03
CA PHE A 260 -12.22 2.53 5.03
C PHE A 260 -13.55 1.80 5.09
N LEU A 261 -13.58 0.60 4.51
CA LEU A 261 -14.71 -0.32 4.52
C LEU A 261 -14.27 -1.66 5.14
N PRO A 262 -15.22 -2.43 5.71
CA PRO A 262 -14.96 -3.80 6.12
C PRO A 262 -14.36 -4.61 4.97
N ALA A 263 -13.44 -5.50 5.30
CA ALA A 263 -12.73 -6.30 4.33
C ALA A 263 -13.21 -7.76 4.36
N GLU A 264 -13.28 -8.37 3.18
CA GLU A 264 -13.67 -9.77 2.99
C GLU A 264 -12.72 -10.48 2.03
N GLU A 265 -12.34 -11.72 2.36
CA GLU A 265 -11.47 -12.55 1.52
C GLU A 265 -12.02 -12.76 0.10
N ALA A 266 -13.35 -12.82 -0.03
CA ALA A 266 -14.03 -13.02 -1.31
C ALA A 266 -13.72 -11.92 -2.34
N TYR A 267 -13.39 -10.71 -1.91
CA TYR A 267 -13.07 -9.60 -2.81
C TYR A 267 -11.82 -9.87 -3.66
N PHE A 268 -10.94 -10.77 -3.23
CA PHE A 268 -9.68 -11.08 -3.92
C PHE A 268 -9.74 -12.27 -4.88
N GLU A 269 -10.91 -12.92 -5.06
CA GLU A 269 -11.04 -14.11 -5.91
C GLU A 269 -10.69 -13.85 -7.38
N ALA A 270 -11.08 -12.69 -7.92
CA ALA A 270 -10.72 -12.31 -9.28
C ALA A 270 -9.19 -12.13 -9.44
N THR A 271 -8.56 -11.52 -8.43
CA THR A 271 -7.10 -11.34 -8.40
C THR A 271 -6.36 -12.68 -8.27
N ARG A 272 -6.87 -13.61 -7.43
CA ARG A 272 -6.28 -14.97 -7.29
C ARG A 272 -6.31 -15.71 -8.61
N ARG A 273 -7.47 -15.74 -9.30
CA ARG A 273 -7.60 -16.40 -10.61
C ARG A 273 -6.65 -15.80 -11.63
N MET A 274 -6.60 -14.48 -11.73
CA MET A 274 -5.75 -13.78 -12.69
C MET A 274 -4.25 -14.07 -12.44
N ILE A 275 -3.81 -14.10 -11.19
CA ILE A 275 -2.42 -14.46 -10.85
C ILE A 275 -2.14 -15.90 -11.28
N ALA A 276 -3.05 -16.85 -10.99
CA ALA A 276 -2.88 -18.25 -11.34
C ALA A 276 -2.81 -18.47 -12.87
N GLU A 277 -3.61 -17.73 -13.64
CA GLU A 277 -3.68 -17.85 -15.09
C GLU A 277 -2.48 -17.19 -15.80
N HIS A 278 -1.95 -16.08 -15.30
CA HIS A 278 -1.01 -15.21 -16.02
C HIS A 278 0.36 -15.03 -15.35
N VAL A 279 0.63 -15.67 -14.21
CA VAL A 279 1.89 -15.48 -13.48
C VAL A 279 3.13 -15.78 -14.31
N ASN A 280 3.03 -16.73 -15.26
CA ASN A 280 4.13 -17.21 -16.08
C ASN A 280 4.24 -16.56 -17.46
N ASP A 281 3.22 -15.81 -17.94
CA ASP A 281 3.18 -15.30 -19.31
C ASP A 281 4.33 -14.35 -19.65
N TYR A 282 4.89 -13.69 -18.63
CA TYR A 282 6.00 -12.73 -18.72
C TYR A 282 7.15 -13.05 -17.76
N ALA A 283 7.17 -14.25 -17.15
CA ALA A 283 8.13 -14.62 -16.10
C ALA A 283 9.54 -14.94 -16.65
N GLN A 284 9.70 -15.10 -17.96
CA GLN A 284 10.98 -15.53 -18.57
C GLN A 284 11.82 -14.39 -19.14
N TYR A 285 11.38 -13.15 -19.05
CA TYR A 285 12.14 -12.04 -19.56
C TYR A 285 13.12 -11.52 -18.49
N GLN A 286 14.40 -11.75 -18.74
CA GLN A 286 15.46 -10.99 -18.07
C GLN A 286 15.64 -9.68 -18.86
N PRO A 287 15.45 -8.51 -18.24
CA PRO A 287 15.74 -7.24 -18.92
C PRO A 287 17.17 -7.30 -19.44
N LYS A 288 17.37 -6.92 -20.69
CA LYS A 288 18.71 -6.67 -21.21
C LYS A 288 19.37 -5.66 -20.29
N ALA A 289 20.51 -6.04 -19.69
CA ALA A 289 21.29 -5.15 -18.86
C ALA A 289 21.48 -3.82 -19.62
N GLU A 290 21.18 -2.69 -18.99
CA GLU A 290 21.55 -1.36 -19.51
C GLU A 290 23.07 -1.30 -19.60
N GLY A 291 23.60 -1.52 -20.78
CA GLY A 291 25.04 -1.54 -20.99
C GLY A 291 25.38 -1.82 -22.43
N SER A 292 25.13 -0.82 -23.28
CA SER A 292 25.98 -0.50 -24.45
C SER A 292 25.29 0.59 -25.31
N LEU A 293 25.30 1.80 -24.81
CA LEU A 293 25.38 2.97 -25.70
C LEU A 293 26.85 3.26 -25.84
N GLN A 294 27.47 2.74 -26.92
CA GLN A 294 28.68 3.32 -27.53
C GLN A 294 28.28 4.49 -28.42
#